data_b62e4308c19af8573c29321e4cb5b6ea
#
_entry.id   b62e4308c19af8573c29321e4cb5b6ea
#
_cell.length_a   1.000
_cell.length_b   1.000
_cell.length_c   1.000
_cell.angle_alpha   90.00
_cell.angle_beta   90.00
_cell.angle_gamma   90.00
#
_symmetry.space_group_name_H-M   'P 1'
#
loop_
_entity.id
_entity.type
_entity.pdbx_description
1 polymer ?
#
loop_
_entity_poly.entity_id
_entity_poly.type
_entity_poly.pdbx_seq_one_letter_code
_entity_poly.pdbx_strand_id
1 'polypeptide(L)' 'MKAKEIREMSDEQRASLLKETIDKLFKLRVQARMERLDSPSEVGKAKKLIAQIKTIQQEING' A
#
# COMPACT_ATOMS: atom_id res chain seq x y z
N MET A 1 6.60 2.77 -5.34
CA MET A 1 7.07 1.60 -6.12
C MET A 1 6.51 1.61 -7.52
N LYS A 2 7.28 1.14 -8.45
CA LYS A 2 6.82 1.03 -9.84
C LYS A 2 6.07 -0.29 -10.03
N ALA A 3 5.07 -0.30 -10.89
CA ALA A 3 4.27 -1.49 -11.16
C ALA A 3 5.14 -2.67 -11.60
N LYS A 4 6.20 -2.39 -12.36
CA LYS A 4 7.12 -3.43 -12.82
C LYS A 4 7.77 -4.17 -11.67
N GLU A 5 8.19 -3.45 -10.65
CA GLU A 5 8.82 -4.06 -9.46
C GLU A 5 7.84 -4.97 -8.72
N ILE A 6 6.60 -4.52 -8.61
CA ILE A 6 5.55 -5.30 -7.94
C ILE A 6 5.25 -6.58 -8.72
N ARG A 7 5.24 -6.51 -10.05
CA ARG A 7 5.01 -7.68 -10.91
C ARG A 7 6.12 -8.72 -10.80
N GLU A 8 7.36 -8.26 -10.57
CA GLU A 8 8.51 -9.15 -10.43
C GLU A 8 8.56 -9.85 -9.07
N MET A 9 7.80 -9.38 -8.10
CA MET A 9 7.73 -9.99 -6.78
C MET A 9 6.97 -11.32 -6.82
N SER A 10 7.32 -12.23 -5.91
CA SER A 10 6.56 -13.45 -5.69
C SER A 10 5.22 -13.12 -5.03
N ASP A 11 4.27 -14.06 -5.07
CA ASP A 11 2.97 -13.89 -4.43
C ASP A 11 3.12 -13.62 -2.94
N GLU A 12 4.04 -14.31 -2.28
CA GLU A 12 4.31 -14.11 -0.86
C GLU A 12 4.84 -12.72 -0.57
N GLN A 13 5.75 -12.25 -1.40
CA GLN A 13 6.32 -10.90 -1.26
C GLN A 13 5.25 -9.83 -1.46
N ARG A 14 4.39 -10.02 -2.46
CA ARG A 14 3.28 -9.08 -2.69
C ARG A 14 2.31 -9.06 -1.51
N ALA A 15 1.97 -10.22 -0.97
CA ALA A 15 1.08 -10.32 0.18
C ALA A 15 1.68 -9.62 1.40
N SER A 16 2.97 -9.84 1.66
CA SER A 16 3.68 -9.16 2.74
C SER A 16 3.69 -7.65 2.56
N LEU A 17 4.00 -7.19 1.36
CA LEU A 17 4.03 -5.77 1.05
C LEU A 17 2.66 -5.14 1.24
N LEU A 18 1.62 -5.82 0.79
CA LEU A 18 0.25 -5.34 0.96
C LEU A 18 -0.11 -5.20 2.43
N LYS A 19 0.20 -6.20 3.22
CA LYS A 19 -0.07 -6.19 4.66
C LYS A 19 0.68 -5.06 5.36
N GLU A 20 1.96 -4.91 5.07
CA GLU A 20 2.78 -3.84 5.65
C GLU A 20 2.23 -2.46 5.26
N THR A 21 1.81 -2.30 4.02
CA THR A 21 1.28 -1.03 3.53
C THR A 21 -0.06 -0.69 4.21
N ILE A 22 -0.91 -1.70 4.40
CA ILE A 22 -2.18 -1.52 5.12
C ILE A 22 -1.92 -1.11 6.57
N ASP A 23 -0.99 -1.77 7.24
CA ASP A 23 -0.61 -1.42 8.62
C ASP A 23 -0.08 0.01 8.69
N LYS A 24 0.75 0.40 7.75
CA LYS A 24 1.29 1.75 7.67
C LYS A 24 0.18 2.78 7.48
N LEU A 25 -0.75 2.50 6.58
CA LEU A 25 -1.89 3.37 6.35
C LEU A 25 -2.73 3.54 7.62
N PHE A 26 -2.98 2.45 8.32
CA PHE A 26 -3.73 2.47 9.57
C PHE A 26 -3.04 3.35 10.60
N LYS A 27 -1.73 3.20 10.78
CA LYS A 27 -0.96 4.00 11.72
C LYS A 27 -0.98 5.47 11.34
N LEU A 28 -0.85 5.79 10.07
CA LEU A 28 -0.90 7.16 9.58
C LEU A 28 -2.25 7.81 9.86
N ARG A 29 -3.34 7.06 9.68
CA ARG A 29 -4.69 7.56 9.97
C ARG A 29 -4.89 7.82 11.44
N VAL A 30 -4.40 6.93 12.30
CA VAL A 30 -4.49 7.11 13.75
C VAL A 30 -3.71 8.33 14.18
N GLN A 31 -2.49 8.49 13.68
CA GLN A 31 -1.65 9.66 13.98
C GLN A 31 -2.31 10.96 13.51
N ALA A 32 -2.88 10.94 12.33
CA ALA A 32 -3.56 12.11 11.77
C ALA A 32 -4.73 12.55 12.65
N ARG A 33 -5.45 11.60 13.24
CA ARG A 33 -6.55 11.91 14.15
C ARG A 33 -6.08 12.48 15.47
N MET A 34 -4.98 11.94 16.00
CA MET A 34 -4.50 12.32 17.32
C MET A 34 -3.69 13.62 17.31
N GLU A 35 -2.89 13.82 16.28
CA GLU A 35 -1.95 14.92 16.22
C GLU A 35 -2.27 15.97 15.16
N ARG A 36 -3.35 15.77 14.41
CA ARG A 36 -3.72 16.63 13.29
C ARG A 36 -2.56 16.85 12.32
N LEU A 37 -1.83 15.78 12.05
CA LEU A 37 -0.74 15.82 11.09
C LEU A 37 -1.29 16.05 9.70
N ASP A 38 -0.88 17.15 9.10
CA ASP A 38 -1.22 17.48 7.72
C ASP A 38 -0.24 16.78 6.78
N SER A 39 -0.42 15.47 6.62
CA SER A 39 0.35 14.74 5.62
C SER A 39 -0.56 13.92 4.72
N PRO A 40 -1.49 14.60 4.02
CA PRO A 40 -2.39 13.89 3.11
C PRO A 40 -1.65 13.17 1.99
N SER A 41 -0.45 13.64 1.66
CA SER A 41 0.37 13.04 0.61
C SER A 41 0.82 11.62 0.97
N GLU A 42 1.21 11.37 2.22
CA GLU A 42 1.62 10.03 2.64
C GLU A 42 0.47 9.05 2.66
N VAL A 43 -0.69 9.48 3.16
CA VAL A 43 -1.91 8.67 3.14
C VAL A 43 -2.30 8.34 1.70
N GLY A 44 -2.25 9.33 0.82
CA GLY A 44 -2.54 9.17 -0.60
C GLY A 44 -1.60 8.18 -1.26
N LYS A 45 -0.31 8.26 -0.97
CA LYS A 45 0.69 7.33 -1.53
C LYS A 45 0.44 5.90 -1.05
N ALA A 46 0.12 5.72 0.23
CA ALA A 46 -0.17 4.40 0.77
C ALA A 46 -1.41 3.79 0.12
N LYS A 47 -2.47 4.56 -0.03
CA LYS A 47 -3.69 4.12 -0.71
C LYS A 47 -3.41 3.73 -2.15
N LYS A 48 -2.62 4.53 -2.85
CA LYS A 48 -2.26 4.28 -4.25
C LYS A 48 -1.46 2.99 -4.38
N LEU A 49 -0.52 2.77 -3.47
CA LEU A 49 0.28 1.55 -3.48
C LEU A 49 -0.59 0.32 -3.22
N ILE A 50 -1.50 0.38 -2.27
CA ILE A 50 -2.43 -0.71 -1.99
C ILE A 50 -3.26 -1.03 -3.23
N ALA A 51 -3.81 -0.01 -3.89
CA ALA A 51 -4.58 -0.20 -5.10
C ALA A 51 -3.74 -0.82 -6.21
N GLN A 52 -2.50 -0.40 -6.37
CA GLN A 52 -1.57 -0.95 -7.35
C GLN A 52 -1.31 -2.43 -7.10
N ILE A 53 -1.00 -2.80 -5.86
CA ILE A 53 -0.71 -4.18 -5.50
C ILE A 53 -1.92 -5.07 -5.78
N LYS A 54 -3.11 -4.63 -5.38
CA LYS A 54 -4.35 -5.37 -5.61
C LYS A 54 -4.63 -5.55 -7.09
N THR A 55 -4.45 -4.51 -7.88
CA THR A 55 -4.68 -4.55 -9.33
C THR A 55 -3.74 -5.55 -10.00
N ILE A 56 -2.46 -5.48 -9.65
CA ILE A 56 -1.46 -6.39 -10.23
C ILE A 56 -1.72 -7.82 -9.81
N GLN A 57 -2.08 -8.05 -8.57
CA GLN A 57 -2.39 -9.38 -8.07
C GLN A 57 -3.60 -9.96 -8.80
N GLN A 58 -4.59 -9.15 -9.07
CA GLN A 58 -5.76 -9.56 -9.83
C GLN A 58 -5.40 -9.88 -11.28
N GLU A 59 -4.52 -9.12 -11.91
CA GLU A 59 -4.04 -9.40 -13.26
C GLU A 59 -3.36 -10.77 -13.34
N ILE A 60 -2.57 -11.10 -12.33
CA ILE A 60 -1.80 -12.34 -12.29
C ILE A 60 -2.70 -13.54 -11.96
N ASN A 61 -3.61 -13.37 -11.01
CA ASN A 61 -4.46 -14.46 -10.51
C ASN A 61 -5.81 -14.57 -11.21
N GLY A 62 -6.13 -13.57 -11.95
CA GLY A 62 -7.44 -13.51 -12.54
C GLY A 62 -7.55 -13.86 -13.93
#